data_f3e2247863b96910e49c020fab40ff85
#
_entry.id   f3e2247863b96910e49c020fab40ff85
#
_cell.length_a   1.000
_cell.length_b   1.000
_cell.length_c   1.000
_cell.angle_alpha   90.00
_cell.angle_beta   90.00
_cell.angle_gamma   90.00
#
_symmetry.space_group_name_H-M   'P 1'
#
loop_
_entity.id
_entity.type
_entity.pdbx_description
1 polymer ?
#
loop_
_entity_poly.entity_id
_entity_poly.type
_entity_poly.pdbx_seq_one_letter_code
_entity_poly.pdbx_strand_id
1 'polypeptide(L)'
;LHTMEDGQAVYVLLGVENQSEVHYAMPVKDMVYDALEYASQIDETARKHRREGTKGTVGEYLSGFYKDDILIPVVTLVIYFGADEWDGPRRLHEMFEVTDEKLLSMVPDYKINLIVPAEMNDEDFEHFTTDLREVLLFLKYLRDKKRLQEIIENNPGFHEMETKTVMMLKEVTNVNLNVDERKEKQNMRTAIDDIREEAELLGEARGETKGQKSLIDRALRNGKSEQEIAAFFNMPLEEMQKLQEANETE
;
A
#
# COMPACT_ATOMS: atom_id res chain seq x y z
N LEU A 1 15.11 -0.61 -7.33
CA LEU A 1 16.12 0.17 -6.60
C LEU A 1 16.33 1.50 -7.30
N HIS A 2 16.33 2.60 -6.57
CA HIS A 2 16.62 3.93 -7.09
C HIS A 2 17.91 4.46 -6.47
N THR A 3 18.73 5.14 -7.26
CA THR A 3 19.94 5.79 -6.77
C THR A 3 19.65 7.23 -6.40
N MET A 4 20.11 7.67 -5.23
CA MET A 4 20.19 9.08 -4.88
C MET A 4 21.59 9.57 -5.15
N GLU A 5 21.71 10.54 -6.07
CA GLU A 5 22.97 11.07 -6.54
C GLU A 5 22.89 12.59 -6.71
N ASP A 6 24.01 13.27 -6.55
CA ASP A 6 24.12 14.72 -6.77
C ASP A 6 24.76 15.07 -8.13
N GLY A 7 24.83 14.10 -9.04
CA GLY A 7 25.49 14.21 -10.33
C GLY A 7 27.00 13.96 -10.30
N GLN A 8 27.58 13.74 -9.10
CA GLN A 8 29.01 13.46 -8.91
C GLN A 8 29.25 12.10 -8.25
N ALA A 9 28.40 11.69 -7.29
CA ALA A 9 28.50 10.43 -6.57
C ALA A 9 27.14 9.89 -6.20
N VAL A 10 27.02 8.55 -6.20
CA VAL A 10 25.88 7.83 -5.58
C VAL A 10 26.15 7.70 -4.09
N TYR A 11 25.24 8.13 -3.23
CA TYR A 11 25.43 8.06 -1.78
C TYR A 11 24.35 7.26 -1.04
N VAL A 12 23.27 6.86 -1.69
CA VAL A 12 22.24 5.97 -1.14
C VAL A 12 21.59 5.16 -2.26
N LEU A 13 21.35 3.88 -2.00
CA LEU A 13 20.49 3.03 -2.81
C LEU A 13 19.14 2.90 -2.10
N LEU A 14 18.07 3.34 -2.77
CA LEU A 14 16.72 3.30 -2.22
C LEU A 14 15.95 2.14 -2.84
N GLY A 15 15.56 1.18 -2.00
CA GLY A 15 14.58 0.14 -2.32
C GLY A 15 13.17 0.57 -1.91
N VAL A 16 12.17 0.19 -2.69
CA VAL A 16 10.76 0.36 -2.32
C VAL A 16 10.07 -0.98 -2.45
N GLU A 17 9.46 -1.41 -1.35
CA GLU A 17 8.70 -2.66 -1.27
C GLU A 17 7.23 -2.34 -0.99
N ASN A 18 6.36 -2.68 -1.93
CA ASN A 18 4.93 -2.42 -1.82
C ASN A 18 4.23 -3.64 -1.22
N GLN A 19 3.41 -3.42 -0.18
CA GLN A 19 2.64 -4.48 0.48
C GLN A 19 1.16 -4.11 0.54
N SER A 20 0.30 -4.97 -0.02
CA SER A 20 -1.16 -4.88 0.11
C SER A 20 -1.69 -5.65 1.32
N GLU A 21 -0.93 -6.64 1.77
CA GLU A 21 -1.22 -7.49 2.92
C GLU A 21 -0.07 -7.42 3.93
N VAL A 22 -0.36 -7.67 5.21
CA VAL A 22 0.67 -7.71 6.24
C VAL A 22 1.61 -8.91 6.02
N HIS A 23 2.88 -8.64 5.86
CA HIS A 23 3.89 -9.68 5.71
C HIS A 23 4.61 -9.92 7.03
N TYR A 24 4.20 -10.95 7.77
CA TYR A 24 4.68 -11.24 9.13
C TYR A 24 6.18 -11.61 9.22
N ALA A 25 6.85 -11.85 8.11
CA ALA A 25 8.30 -12.04 8.06
C ALA A 25 9.04 -10.86 7.39
N MET A 26 8.45 -9.65 7.39
CA MET A 26 8.99 -8.49 6.68
C MET A 26 10.41 -8.10 7.10
N PRO A 27 10.77 -8.10 8.40
CA PRO A 27 12.14 -7.80 8.80
C PRO A 27 13.18 -8.75 8.20
N VAL A 28 12.85 -10.04 8.07
CA VAL A 28 13.75 -11.02 7.44
C VAL A 28 13.82 -10.83 5.93
N LYS A 29 12.68 -10.53 5.29
CA LYS A 29 12.60 -10.29 3.85
C LYS A 29 13.48 -9.10 3.44
N ASP A 30 13.33 -7.96 4.13
CA ASP A 30 14.12 -6.75 3.86
C ASP A 30 15.61 -6.96 4.15
N MET A 31 15.91 -7.62 5.27
CA MET A 31 17.30 -7.95 5.61
C MET A 31 17.98 -8.77 4.51
N VAL A 32 17.26 -9.71 3.90
CA VAL A 32 17.80 -10.51 2.78
C VAL A 32 18.04 -9.64 1.55
N TYR A 33 17.12 -8.74 1.21
CA TYR A 33 17.30 -7.86 0.05
C TYR A 33 18.46 -6.91 0.22
N ASP A 34 18.57 -6.26 1.38
CA ASP A 34 19.69 -5.37 1.67
C ASP A 34 21.03 -6.12 1.68
N ALA A 35 21.07 -7.34 2.25
CA ALA A 35 22.25 -8.17 2.28
C ALA A 35 22.69 -8.61 0.87
N LEU A 36 21.76 -8.95 0.00
CA LEU A 36 22.04 -9.30 -1.40
C LEU A 36 22.61 -8.10 -2.18
N GLU A 37 22.08 -6.90 -1.93
CA GLU A 37 22.59 -5.69 -2.55
C GLU A 37 24.02 -5.38 -2.07
N TYR A 38 24.30 -5.47 -0.77
CA TYR A 38 25.68 -5.33 -0.25
C TYR A 38 26.62 -6.39 -0.82
N ALA A 39 26.15 -7.64 -0.95
CA ALA A 39 26.96 -8.69 -1.58
C ALA A 39 27.26 -8.38 -3.04
N SER A 40 26.31 -7.83 -3.79
CA SER A 40 26.49 -7.39 -5.18
C SER A 40 27.56 -6.30 -5.28
N GLN A 41 27.52 -5.29 -4.41
CA GLN A 41 28.52 -4.22 -4.37
C GLN A 41 29.93 -4.76 -4.11
N ILE A 42 30.05 -5.71 -3.17
CA ILE A 42 31.34 -6.37 -2.88
C ILE A 42 31.84 -7.12 -4.11
N ASP A 43 30.99 -7.89 -4.76
CA ASP A 43 31.33 -8.67 -5.95
C ASP A 43 31.74 -7.76 -7.12
N GLU A 44 31.08 -6.65 -7.34
CA GLU A 44 31.44 -5.69 -8.39
C GLU A 44 32.80 -5.04 -8.12
N THR A 45 33.04 -4.64 -6.87
CA THR A 45 34.30 -4.07 -6.42
C THR A 45 35.45 -5.08 -6.62
N ALA A 46 35.22 -6.33 -6.23
CA ALA A 46 36.19 -7.41 -6.42
C ALA A 46 36.50 -7.69 -7.92
N ARG A 47 35.48 -7.63 -8.78
CA ARG A 47 35.65 -7.76 -10.24
C ARG A 47 36.43 -6.58 -10.81
N LYS A 48 36.18 -5.35 -10.31
CA LYS A 48 36.94 -4.15 -10.69
C LYS A 48 38.42 -4.28 -10.36
N HIS A 49 38.77 -4.63 -9.12
CA HIS A 49 40.14 -4.84 -8.70
C HIS A 49 40.85 -5.90 -9.53
N ARG A 50 40.21 -7.03 -9.83
CA ARG A 50 40.77 -8.09 -10.68
C ARG A 50 41.03 -7.60 -12.11
N ARG A 51 40.11 -6.83 -12.69
CA ARG A 51 40.26 -6.30 -14.05
C ARG A 51 41.34 -5.26 -14.15
N GLU A 52 41.49 -4.41 -13.13
CA GLU A 52 42.50 -3.33 -13.09
C GLU A 52 43.85 -3.82 -12.63
N GLY A 53 43.97 -5.07 -12.15
CA GLY A 53 45.24 -5.64 -11.64
C GLY A 53 45.71 -4.93 -10.38
N THR A 54 44.79 -4.38 -9.58
CA THR A 54 45.09 -3.63 -8.35
C THR A 54 45.83 -4.53 -7.36
N LYS A 55 46.98 -4.07 -6.88
CA LYS A 55 47.79 -4.81 -5.90
C LYS A 55 47.33 -4.45 -4.49
N GLY A 56 47.11 -5.46 -3.67
CA GLY A 56 46.73 -5.33 -2.28
C GLY A 56 47.49 -6.31 -1.37
N THR A 57 47.14 -6.31 -0.11
CA THR A 57 47.59 -7.31 0.87
C THR A 57 46.97 -8.68 0.57
N VAL A 58 47.47 -9.73 1.20
CA VAL A 58 46.87 -11.08 1.07
C VAL A 58 45.42 -11.10 1.52
N GLY A 59 45.07 -10.38 2.60
CA GLY A 59 43.68 -10.29 3.10
C GLY A 59 42.75 -9.60 2.11
N GLU A 60 43.17 -8.50 1.52
CA GLU A 60 42.43 -7.77 0.49
C GLU A 60 42.22 -8.59 -0.79
N TYR A 61 43.28 -9.31 -1.20
CA TYR A 61 43.19 -10.19 -2.35
C TYR A 61 42.18 -11.35 -2.13
N LEU A 62 42.18 -11.94 -0.92
CA LEU A 62 41.31 -13.06 -0.58
C LEU A 62 39.83 -12.59 -0.41
N SER A 63 39.63 -11.44 0.21
CA SER A 63 38.26 -10.88 0.37
C SER A 63 37.71 -10.28 -0.92
N GLY A 64 38.62 -9.82 -1.81
CA GLY A 64 38.26 -9.02 -2.98
C GLY A 64 37.77 -7.59 -2.65
N PHE A 65 37.73 -7.24 -1.37
CA PHE A 65 37.32 -5.93 -0.85
C PHE A 65 38.47 -5.32 -0.06
N TYR A 66 38.94 -4.14 -0.46
CA TYR A 66 40.14 -3.53 0.05
C TYR A 66 39.83 -2.54 1.16
N LYS A 67 40.82 -2.18 1.95
CA LYS A 67 40.68 -1.36 3.14
C LYS A 67 40.02 0.00 2.88
N ASP A 68 40.28 0.56 1.71
CA ASP A 68 39.78 1.89 1.32
C ASP A 68 38.48 1.81 0.49
N ASP A 69 37.98 0.59 0.20
CA ASP A 69 36.71 0.41 -0.45
C ASP A 69 35.59 0.74 0.51
N ILE A 70 34.52 1.33 -0.02
CA ILE A 70 33.33 1.73 0.73
C ILE A 70 32.10 1.14 0.09
N LEU A 71 31.12 0.80 0.90
CA LEU A 71 29.79 0.42 0.46
C LEU A 71 28.87 1.65 0.40
N ILE A 72 27.98 1.64 -0.57
CA ILE A 72 26.88 2.60 -0.63
C ILE A 72 25.76 2.08 0.28
N PRO A 73 25.27 2.89 1.23
CA PRO A 73 24.15 2.48 2.09
C PRO A 73 22.92 2.09 1.29
N VAL A 74 22.27 1.00 1.70
CA VAL A 74 20.99 0.55 1.18
C VAL A 74 19.91 0.92 2.17
N VAL A 75 18.82 1.55 1.70
CA VAL A 75 17.65 1.88 2.50
C VAL A 75 16.44 1.31 1.80
N THR A 76 15.78 0.32 2.39
CA THR A 76 14.53 -0.22 1.89
C THR A 76 13.35 0.41 2.63
N LEU A 77 12.42 1.03 1.89
CA LEU A 77 11.14 1.54 2.39
C LEU A 77 10.06 0.52 2.11
N VAL A 78 9.35 0.11 3.15
CA VAL A 78 8.15 -0.72 3.04
C VAL A 78 6.95 0.19 3.08
N ILE A 79 6.17 0.23 2.00
CA ILE A 79 4.95 1.01 1.94
C ILE A 79 3.77 0.04 2.01
N TYR A 80 2.97 0.16 3.06
CA TYR A 80 1.81 -0.68 3.27
C TYR A 80 0.53 0.03 2.80
N PHE A 81 -0.12 -0.56 1.81
CA PHE A 81 -1.36 -0.06 1.23
C PHE A 81 -2.59 -0.81 1.73
N GLY A 82 -2.37 -1.79 2.61
CA GLY A 82 -3.45 -2.61 3.14
C GLY A 82 -4.50 -1.78 3.84
N ALA A 83 -5.62 -2.41 3.91
CA ALA A 83 -6.82 -1.80 4.44
C ALA A 83 -6.89 -1.90 5.96
N ASP A 84 -6.24 -2.88 6.55
CA ASP A 84 -6.19 -3.11 7.98
C ASP A 84 -4.96 -2.41 8.59
N GLU A 85 -4.91 -2.32 9.92
CA GLU A 85 -3.73 -1.83 10.61
C GLU A 85 -2.55 -2.81 10.41
N TRP A 86 -1.33 -2.28 10.39
CA TRP A 86 -0.16 -3.13 10.37
C TRP A 86 0.06 -3.77 11.75
N ASP A 87 -0.28 -5.04 11.90
CA ASP A 87 -0.08 -5.83 13.12
C ASP A 87 1.15 -6.76 13.06
N GLY A 88 1.92 -6.71 11.97
CA GLY A 88 3.14 -7.49 11.80
C GLY A 88 4.35 -6.90 12.52
N PRO A 89 5.44 -7.69 12.67
CA PRO A 89 6.67 -7.23 13.31
C PRO A 89 7.33 -6.08 12.51
N ARG A 90 7.86 -5.08 13.23
CA ARG A 90 8.57 -3.94 12.67
C ARG A 90 10.08 -4.07 12.82
N ARG A 91 10.54 -5.09 13.55
CA ARG A 91 11.95 -5.40 13.79
C ARG A 91 12.16 -6.89 14.02
N LEU A 92 13.39 -7.35 13.73
CA LEU A 92 13.73 -8.77 13.82
C LEU A 92 13.56 -9.32 15.25
N HIS A 93 13.90 -8.54 16.29
CA HIS A 93 13.79 -8.99 17.67
C HIS A 93 12.35 -9.27 18.10
N GLU A 94 11.35 -8.65 17.51
CA GLU A 94 9.92 -8.92 17.76
C GLU A 94 9.48 -10.31 17.27
N MET A 95 10.28 -10.95 16.43
CA MET A 95 10.00 -12.29 15.89
C MET A 95 10.54 -13.43 16.76
N PHE A 96 11.26 -13.11 17.85
CA PHE A 96 11.87 -14.12 18.73
C PHE A 96 11.01 -14.35 19.97
N GLU A 97 10.95 -15.60 20.42
CA GLU A 97 10.38 -15.95 21.74
C GLU A 97 11.34 -15.57 22.88
N VAL A 98 12.62 -15.30 22.57
CA VAL A 98 13.65 -15.00 23.57
C VAL A 98 13.47 -13.59 24.10
N THR A 99 13.43 -13.46 25.42
CA THR A 99 13.31 -12.18 26.14
C THR A 99 14.57 -11.80 26.92
N ASP A 100 15.60 -12.67 26.94
CA ASP A 100 16.87 -12.39 27.63
C ASP A 100 17.64 -11.30 26.88
N GLU A 101 17.77 -10.13 27.50
CA GLU A 101 18.44 -8.96 26.91
C GLU A 101 19.90 -9.22 26.54
N LYS A 102 20.61 -10.10 27.29
CA LYS A 102 22.01 -10.43 26.98
C LYS A 102 22.12 -11.24 25.69
N LEU A 103 21.19 -12.18 25.47
CA LEU A 103 21.15 -12.94 24.24
C LEU A 103 20.74 -12.02 23.06
N LEU A 104 19.72 -11.19 23.25
CA LEU A 104 19.27 -10.26 22.22
C LEU A 104 20.35 -9.25 21.83
N SER A 105 21.19 -8.80 22.79
CA SER A 105 22.30 -7.90 22.50
C SER A 105 23.39 -8.50 21.60
N MET A 106 23.46 -9.83 21.50
CA MET A 106 24.38 -10.55 20.62
C MET A 106 23.84 -10.77 19.21
N VAL A 107 22.54 -10.55 19.01
CA VAL A 107 21.87 -10.70 17.72
C VAL A 107 21.59 -9.30 17.14
N PRO A 108 22.14 -8.98 15.95
CA PRO A 108 21.78 -7.72 15.29
C PRO A 108 20.27 -7.58 15.13
N ASP A 109 19.73 -6.44 15.55
CA ASP A 109 18.32 -6.15 15.36
C ASP A 109 18.13 -5.41 14.03
N TYR A 110 17.34 -5.97 13.14
CA TYR A 110 17.03 -5.38 11.87
C TYR A 110 15.64 -4.72 11.91
N LYS A 111 15.61 -3.39 11.78
CA LYS A 111 14.39 -2.59 11.79
C LYS A 111 14.00 -2.23 10.36
N ILE A 112 12.74 -2.49 9.98
CA ILE A 112 12.18 -2.04 8.70
C ILE A 112 11.82 -0.54 8.73
N ASN A 113 11.93 0.13 7.59
CA ASN A 113 11.44 1.50 7.41
C ASN A 113 10.03 1.43 6.85
N LEU A 114 9.05 1.20 7.73
CA LEU A 114 7.65 1.00 7.38
C LEU A 114 6.93 2.34 7.30
N ILE A 115 6.25 2.56 6.19
CA ILE A 115 5.32 3.67 5.95
C ILE A 115 3.91 3.09 5.87
N VAL A 116 3.06 3.48 6.81
CA VAL A 116 1.63 3.14 6.83
C VAL A 116 0.86 4.45 6.68
N PRO A 117 0.38 4.81 5.49
CA PRO A 117 -0.28 6.10 5.27
C PRO A 117 -1.46 6.34 6.23
N ALA A 118 -2.19 5.28 6.59
CA ALA A 118 -3.30 5.36 7.54
C ALA A 118 -2.89 5.78 8.95
N GLU A 119 -1.64 5.51 9.38
CA GLU A 119 -1.10 5.86 10.69
C GLU A 119 -0.44 7.25 10.71
N MET A 120 -0.16 7.87 9.54
CA MET A 120 0.51 9.17 9.45
C MET A 120 -0.44 10.31 9.82
N ASN A 121 0.09 11.38 10.41
CA ASN A 121 -0.66 12.62 10.61
C ASN A 121 -0.72 13.43 9.29
N ASP A 122 -1.74 14.28 9.14
CA ASP A 122 -1.88 15.09 7.92
C ASP A 122 -0.69 16.06 7.73
N GLU A 123 -0.08 16.51 8.82
CA GLU A 123 1.10 17.37 8.80
C GLU A 123 2.35 16.68 8.25
N ASP A 124 2.45 15.35 8.40
CA ASP A 124 3.59 14.57 7.91
C ASP A 124 3.68 14.60 6.38
N PHE A 125 2.52 14.73 5.70
CA PHE A 125 2.46 14.78 4.24
C PHE A 125 3.02 16.09 3.66
N GLU A 126 3.08 17.17 4.45
CA GLU A 126 3.66 18.45 4.01
C GLU A 126 5.17 18.38 3.75
N HIS A 127 5.84 17.34 4.24
CA HIS A 127 7.26 17.11 3.98
C HIS A 127 7.53 16.56 2.56
N PHE A 128 6.52 16.06 1.86
CA PHE A 128 6.66 15.56 0.50
C PHE A 128 6.30 16.65 -0.52
N THR A 129 7.21 16.88 -1.47
CA THR A 129 7.09 17.96 -2.47
C THR A 129 6.79 17.47 -3.88
N THR A 130 6.60 16.16 -4.03
CA THR A 130 6.27 15.50 -5.30
C THR A 130 4.89 14.87 -5.22
N ASP A 131 4.39 14.29 -6.33
CA ASP A 131 3.15 13.51 -6.36
C ASP A 131 3.06 12.41 -5.28
N LEU A 132 4.18 12.08 -4.63
CA LEU A 132 4.18 11.13 -3.50
C LEU A 132 3.28 11.59 -2.35
N ARG A 133 3.16 12.91 -2.13
CA ARG A 133 2.23 13.48 -1.16
C ARG A 133 0.79 13.07 -1.47
N GLU A 134 0.36 13.29 -2.71
CA GLU A 134 -0.97 12.98 -3.19
C GLU A 134 -1.23 11.48 -3.17
N VAL A 135 -0.22 10.67 -3.55
CA VAL A 135 -0.28 9.21 -3.46
C VAL A 135 -0.55 8.75 -2.03
N LEU A 136 0.23 9.23 -1.06
CA LEU A 136 0.09 8.83 0.34
C LEU A 136 -1.25 9.33 0.94
N LEU A 137 -1.70 10.55 0.59
CA LEU A 137 -3.02 11.07 0.99
C LEU A 137 -4.16 10.22 0.40
N PHE A 138 -4.06 9.86 -0.89
CA PHE A 138 -5.04 8.99 -1.53
C PHE A 138 -5.15 7.65 -0.81
N LEU A 139 -4.01 7.03 -0.49
CA LEU A 139 -3.95 5.75 0.21
C LEU A 139 -4.52 5.84 1.64
N LYS A 140 -4.17 6.91 2.37
CA LYS A 140 -4.68 7.15 3.73
C LYS A 140 -6.21 7.18 3.77
N TYR A 141 -6.83 7.85 2.80
CA TYR A 141 -8.28 8.09 2.80
C TYR A 141 -9.04 7.18 1.82
N LEU A 142 -8.38 6.17 1.25
CA LEU A 142 -8.98 5.27 0.26
C LEU A 142 -10.29 4.62 0.72
N ARG A 143 -10.43 4.35 2.02
CA ARG A 143 -11.63 3.76 2.64
C ARG A 143 -12.68 4.80 3.02
N ASP A 144 -12.28 6.02 3.35
CA ASP A 144 -13.18 7.13 3.60
C ASP A 144 -13.43 7.91 2.29
N LYS A 145 -14.33 7.36 1.45
CA LYS A 145 -14.64 7.91 0.13
C LYS A 145 -15.04 9.40 0.20
N LYS A 146 -15.78 9.79 1.26
CA LYS A 146 -16.21 11.17 1.42
C LYS A 146 -15.03 12.10 1.68
N ARG A 147 -14.16 11.70 2.60
CA ARG A 147 -12.95 12.47 2.94
C ARG A 147 -11.96 12.51 1.78
N LEU A 148 -11.80 11.38 1.07
CA LEU A 148 -10.96 11.29 -0.12
C LEU A 148 -11.44 12.28 -1.20
N GLN A 149 -12.75 12.33 -1.46
CA GLN A 149 -13.32 13.26 -2.42
C GLN A 149 -13.07 14.72 -2.01
N GLU A 150 -13.32 15.09 -0.75
CA GLU A 150 -13.05 16.43 -0.23
C GLU A 150 -11.58 16.84 -0.42
N ILE A 151 -10.65 15.91 -0.18
CA ILE A 151 -9.21 16.15 -0.33
C ILE A 151 -8.83 16.31 -1.80
N ILE A 152 -9.32 15.45 -2.69
CA ILE A 152 -9.07 15.55 -4.13
C ILE A 152 -9.62 16.86 -4.70
N GLU A 153 -10.78 17.31 -4.23
CA GLU A 153 -11.39 18.57 -4.68
C GLU A 153 -10.60 19.80 -4.22
N ASN A 154 -10.08 19.77 -3.00
CA ASN A 154 -9.49 20.95 -2.35
C ASN A 154 -7.94 21.01 -2.46
N ASN A 155 -7.27 19.92 -2.80
CA ASN A 155 -5.82 19.90 -2.95
C ASN A 155 -5.42 20.01 -4.45
N PRO A 156 -4.80 21.14 -4.85
CA PRO A 156 -4.39 21.37 -6.24
C PRO A 156 -3.44 20.30 -6.81
N GLY A 157 -2.64 19.63 -5.96
CA GLY A 157 -1.73 18.57 -6.40
C GLY A 157 -2.45 17.43 -7.12
N PHE A 158 -3.67 17.08 -6.70
CA PHE A 158 -4.48 16.08 -7.38
C PHE A 158 -5.00 16.51 -8.76
N HIS A 159 -4.93 17.80 -9.11
CA HIS A 159 -5.43 18.28 -10.39
C HIS A 159 -4.40 18.17 -11.52
N GLU A 160 -3.12 17.93 -11.19
CA GLU A 160 -2.02 17.89 -12.15
C GLU A 160 -1.03 16.73 -11.87
N MET A 161 -1.50 15.59 -11.42
CA MET A 161 -0.65 14.42 -11.15
C MET A 161 -0.07 13.84 -12.45
N GLU A 162 1.15 13.35 -12.42
CA GLU A 162 1.74 12.65 -13.55
C GLU A 162 0.93 11.40 -13.92
N THR A 163 0.71 11.18 -15.20
CA THR A 163 -0.06 10.02 -15.69
C THR A 163 0.50 8.69 -15.18
N LYS A 164 1.84 8.56 -15.12
CA LYS A 164 2.49 7.35 -14.58
C LYS A 164 2.15 7.12 -13.12
N THR A 165 2.07 8.18 -12.32
CA THR A 165 1.70 8.10 -10.90
C THR A 165 0.25 7.64 -10.73
N VAL A 166 -0.68 8.18 -11.53
CA VAL A 166 -2.09 7.78 -11.49
C VAL A 166 -2.28 6.34 -11.97
N MET A 167 -1.55 5.91 -13.00
CA MET A 167 -1.56 4.51 -13.44
C MET A 167 -1.04 3.57 -12.35
N MET A 168 0.05 3.95 -11.66
CA MET A 168 0.56 3.19 -10.52
C MET A 168 -0.47 3.10 -9.40
N LEU A 169 -1.14 4.21 -9.04
CA LEU A 169 -2.22 4.19 -8.04
C LEU A 169 -3.34 3.24 -8.43
N LYS A 170 -3.79 3.29 -9.70
CA LYS A 170 -4.81 2.39 -10.23
C LYS A 170 -4.42 0.92 -10.06
N GLU A 171 -3.19 0.56 -10.39
CA GLU A 171 -2.69 -0.81 -10.30
C GLU A 171 -2.55 -1.28 -8.85
N VAL A 172 -1.96 -0.45 -7.99
CA VAL A 172 -1.70 -0.79 -6.59
C VAL A 172 -2.97 -0.87 -5.75
N THR A 173 -3.93 0.04 -5.98
CA THR A 173 -5.16 0.12 -5.18
C THR A 173 -6.31 -0.70 -5.76
N ASN A 174 -6.15 -1.20 -6.98
CA ASN A 174 -7.21 -1.86 -7.75
C ASN A 174 -8.49 -1.00 -7.89
N VAL A 175 -8.33 0.32 -7.79
CA VAL A 175 -9.43 1.29 -7.95
C VAL A 175 -9.61 1.60 -9.44
N ASN A 176 -10.85 1.61 -9.90
CA ASN A 176 -11.14 1.94 -11.30
C ASN A 176 -10.97 3.44 -11.54
N LEU A 177 -9.76 3.87 -11.93
CA LEU A 177 -9.44 5.25 -12.30
C LEU A 177 -9.48 5.38 -13.83
N ASN A 178 -10.20 6.37 -14.32
CA ASN A 178 -10.23 6.70 -15.74
C ASN A 178 -9.00 7.53 -16.12
N VAL A 179 -8.04 6.90 -16.81
CA VAL A 179 -6.74 7.50 -17.17
C VAL A 179 -6.61 7.63 -18.67
N ASP A 180 -6.41 8.85 -19.18
CA ASP A 180 -6.03 9.08 -20.58
C ASP A 180 -4.51 9.04 -20.74
N GLU A 181 -3.98 7.89 -21.17
CA GLU A 181 -2.55 7.64 -21.31
C GLU A 181 -1.83 8.56 -22.32
N ARG A 182 -2.59 9.28 -23.15
CA ARG A 182 -2.02 10.23 -24.13
C ARG A 182 -1.65 11.57 -23.49
N LYS A 183 -2.14 11.84 -22.28
CA LYS A 183 -1.83 13.05 -21.53
C LYS A 183 -0.61 12.83 -20.66
N GLU A 184 0.19 13.85 -20.48
CA GLU A 184 1.32 13.83 -19.53
C GLU A 184 0.85 13.91 -18.09
N LYS A 185 -0.22 14.67 -17.85
CA LYS A 185 -0.83 14.86 -16.53
C LYS A 185 -2.31 14.50 -16.49
N GLN A 186 -2.77 14.07 -15.36
CA GLN A 186 -4.17 13.69 -15.07
C GLN A 186 -4.76 14.59 -14.00
N ASN A 187 -6.06 14.83 -14.11
CA ASN A 187 -6.83 15.44 -13.03
C ASN A 187 -7.63 14.35 -12.30
N MET A 188 -7.27 14.09 -11.04
CA MET A 188 -7.90 13.02 -10.25
C MET A 188 -9.39 13.24 -9.99
N ARG A 189 -9.89 14.50 -10.03
CA ARG A 189 -11.33 14.77 -9.92
C ARG A 189 -12.11 14.05 -11.01
N THR A 190 -11.62 14.12 -12.25
CA THR A 190 -12.27 13.44 -13.39
C THR A 190 -11.98 11.94 -13.43
N ALA A 191 -10.83 11.51 -12.91
CA ALA A 191 -10.46 10.10 -12.87
C ALA A 191 -11.30 9.28 -11.87
N ILE A 192 -11.88 9.92 -10.85
CA ILE A 192 -12.72 9.27 -9.84
C ILE A 192 -14.23 9.39 -10.12
N ASP A 193 -14.64 10.11 -11.15
CA ASP A 193 -16.08 10.29 -11.48
C ASP A 193 -16.76 8.93 -11.72
N ASP A 194 -16.07 7.97 -12.34
CA ASP A 194 -16.59 6.61 -12.55
C ASP A 194 -16.82 5.86 -11.22
N ILE A 195 -15.96 6.08 -10.22
CA ILE A 195 -16.12 5.52 -8.87
C ILE A 195 -17.37 6.09 -8.20
N ARG A 196 -17.65 7.36 -8.45
CA ARG A 196 -18.82 8.04 -7.91
C ARG A 196 -20.10 7.48 -8.51
N GLU A 197 -20.17 7.33 -9.83
CA GLU A 197 -21.32 6.77 -10.54
C GLU A 197 -21.59 5.33 -10.09
N GLU A 198 -20.55 4.49 -9.96
CA GLU A 198 -20.67 3.12 -9.46
C GLU A 198 -21.10 3.08 -7.98
N ALA A 199 -20.61 4.00 -7.13
CA ALA A 199 -20.99 4.10 -5.73
C ALA A 199 -22.42 4.63 -5.56
N GLU A 200 -22.88 5.55 -6.41
CA GLU A 200 -24.27 6.02 -6.45
C GLU A 200 -25.21 4.89 -6.87
N LEU A 201 -24.90 4.16 -7.95
CA LEU A 201 -25.67 3.00 -8.40
C LEU A 201 -25.76 1.89 -7.35
N LEU A 202 -24.63 1.57 -6.69
CA LEU A 202 -24.62 0.60 -5.59
C LEU A 202 -25.37 1.13 -4.35
N GLY A 203 -25.29 2.43 -4.08
CA GLY A 203 -26.03 3.09 -3.00
C GLY A 203 -27.53 3.07 -3.23
N GLU A 204 -27.97 3.36 -4.44
CA GLU A 204 -29.39 3.29 -4.85
C GLU A 204 -29.92 1.85 -4.76
N ALA A 205 -29.18 0.87 -5.33
CA ALA A 205 -29.55 -0.55 -5.25
C ALA A 205 -29.66 -1.05 -3.80
N ARG A 206 -28.70 -0.67 -2.95
CA ARG A 206 -28.76 -0.98 -1.50
C ARG A 206 -29.89 -0.26 -0.79
N GLY A 207 -30.16 0.99 -1.17
CA GLY A 207 -31.27 1.79 -0.64
C GLY A 207 -32.64 1.18 -0.99
N GLU A 208 -32.82 0.77 -2.23
CA GLU A 208 -34.03 0.08 -2.70
C GLU A 208 -34.20 -1.25 -1.97
N THR A 209 -33.16 -2.07 -1.86
CA THR A 209 -33.22 -3.35 -1.15
C THR A 209 -33.58 -3.18 0.34
N LYS A 210 -32.95 -2.20 1.02
CA LYS A 210 -33.28 -1.86 2.41
C LYS A 210 -34.72 -1.33 2.56
N GLY A 211 -35.16 -0.50 1.61
CA GLY A 211 -36.50 0.02 1.56
C GLY A 211 -37.52 -1.10 1.39
N GLN A 212 -37.35 -1.98 0.42
CA GLN A 212 -38.21 -3.15 0.19
C GLN A 212 -38.25 -4.06 1.42
N LYS A 213 -37.08 -4.37 2.04
CA LYS A 213 -37.01 -5.17 3.26
C LYS A 213 -37.81 -4.53 4.40
N SER A 214 -37.62 -3.25 4.66
CA SER A 214 -38.38 -2.51 5.70
C SER A 214 -39.88 -2.58 5.50
N LEU A 215 -40.33 -2.51 4.25
CA LEU A 215 -41.75 -2.65 3.91
C LEU A 215 -42.26 -4.07 4.11
N ILE A 216 -41.50 -5.09 3.72
CA ILE A 216 -41.76 -6.51 3.94
C ILE A 216 -41.89 -6.80 5.44
N ASP A 217 -40.94 -6.39 6.25
CA ASP A 217 -40.93 -6.58 7.71
C ASP A 217 -42.11 -5.88 8.38
N ARG A 218 -42.49 -4.72 7.89
CA ARG A 218 -43.64 -3.99 8.37
C ARG A 218 -44.98 -4.67 8.01
N ALA A 219 -45.05 -5.23 6.80
CA ALA A 219 -46.24 -5.97 6.34
C ALA A 219 -46.41 -7.28 7.13
N LEU A 220 -45.33 -8.01 7.41
CA LEU A 220 -45.33 -9.21 8.25
C LEU A 220 -45.79 -8.89 9.69
N ARG A 221 -45.24 -7.82 10.29
CA ARG A 221 -45.68 -7.37 11.63
C ARG A 221 -47.14 -6.97 11.68
N ASN A 222 -47.71 -6.52 10.57
CA ASN A 222 -49.12 -6.20 10.43
C ASN A 222 -49.99 -7.43 10.10
N GLY A 223 -49.43 -8.65 10.16
CA GLY A 223 -50.19 -9.90 10.01
C GLY A 223 -50.47 -10.31 8.56
N LYS A 224 -49.77 -9.74 7.59
CA LYS A 224 -49.84 -10.20 6.19
C LYS A 224 -49.05 -11.49 6.02
N SER A 225 -49.57 -12.41 5.20
CA SER A 225 -48.84 -13.64 4.86
C SER A 225 -47.72 -13.36 3.85
N GLU A 226 -46.67 -14.20 3.87
CA GLU A 226 -45.58 -14.12 2.90
C GLU A 226 -46.06 -14.20 1.46
N GLN A 227 -47.07 -14.99 1.18
CA GLN A 227 -47.68 -15.11 -0.16
C GLN A 227 -48.35 -13.81 -0.60
N GLU A 228 -49.10 -13.13 0.30
CA GLU A 228 -49.71 -11.83 -0.01
C GLU A 228 -48.67 -10.74 -0.25
N ILE A 229 -47.56 -10.77 0.48
CA ILE A 229 -46.47 -9.81 0.36
C ILE A 229 -45.72 -10.04 -0.94
N ALA A 230 -45.37 -11.29 -1.26
CA ALA A 230 -44.69 -11.67 -2.52
C ALA A 230 -45.54 -11.27 -3.73
N ALA A 231 -46.87 -11.47 -3.68
CA ALA A 231 -47.80 -11.03 -4.71
C ALA A 231 -47.87 -9.49 -4.84
N PHE A 232 -47.84 -8.77 -3.72
CA PHE A 232 -47.86 -7.31 -3.71
C PHE A 232 -46.61 -6.69 -4.36
N PHE A 233 -45.46 -7.25 -4.08
CA PHE A 233 -44.17 -6.80 -4.65
C PHE A 233 -43.86 -7.43 -6.03
N ASN A 234 -44.78 -8.28 -6.55
CA ASN A 234 -44.63 -9.01 -7.81
C ASN A 234 -43.28 -9.76 -7.91
N MET A 235 -42.87 -10.38 -6.80
CA MET A 235 -41.62 -11.14 -6.70
C MET A 235 -41.88 -12.60 -6.32
N PRO A 236 -40.98 -13.53 -6.71
CA PRO A 236 -41.03 -14.92 -6.26
C PRO A 236 -40.89 -15.04 -4.74
N LEU A 237 -41.61 -16.00 -4.12
CA LEU A 237 -41.55 -16.23 -2.67
C LEU A 237 -40.13 -16.52 -2.18
N GLU A 238 -39.33 -17.28 -2.97
CA GLU A 238 -37.96 -17.60 -2.70
C GLU A 238 -37.05 -16.34 -2.66
N GLU A 239 -37.32 -15.36 -3.50
CA GLU A 239 -36.56 -14.11 -3.56
C GLU A 239 -36.89 -13.24 -2.34
N MET A 240 -38.13 -13.19 -1.92
CA MET A 240 -38.55 -12.51 -0.70
C MET A 240 -37.92 -13.12 0.54
N GLN A 241 -37.84 -14.44 0.64
CA GLN A 241 -37.17 -15.16 1.75
C GLN A 241 -35.67 -14.89 1.78
N LYS A 242 -34.97 -14.87 0.64
CA LYS A 242 -33.56 -14.47 0.57
C LYS A 242 -33.31 -13.03 1.04
N LEU A 243 -34.21 -12.11 0.73
CA LEU A 243 -34.13 -10.73 1.22
C LEU A 243 -34.29 -10.63 2.75
N GLN A 244 -34.95 -11.58 3.38
CA GLN A 244 -35.05 -11.67 4.84
C GLN A 244 -33.82 -12.28 5.51
N GLU A 245 -33.27 -13.36 4.91
CA GLU A 245 -32.12 -14.11 5.46
C GLU A 245 -30.78 -13.35 5.37
N ALA A 246 -30.65 -12.39 4.47
CA ALA A 246 -29.41 -11.66 4.22
C ALA A 246 -28.89 -10.78 5.39
N ASN A 247 -29.42 -10.92 6.61
CA ASN A 247 -29.03 -10.14 7.79
C ASN A 247 -28.67 -10.94 9.04
N GLU A 248 -28.47 -12.26 8.97
CA GLU A 248 -27.96 -13.04 10.12
C GLU A 248 -26.42 -13.19 10.10
N THR A 249 -25.72 -12.50 9.16
CA THR A 249 -24.26 -12.65 8.96
C THR A 249 -23.50 -11.32 8.87
N GLU A 250 -23.99 -10.22 9.49
CA GLU A 250 -23.19 -9.01 9.73
C GLU A 250 -23.11 -8.65 11.21
#